data_33fd47f00add99569f4cbb7a59b0c613
#
_entry.id   33fd47f00add99569f4cbb7a59b0c613
#
_cell.length_a   1.000
_cell.length_b   1.000
_cell.length_c   1.000
_cell.angle_alpha   90.00
_cell.angle_beta   90.00
_cell.angle_gamma   90.00
#
_symmetry.space_group_name_H-M   'P 1'
#
loop_
_entity.id
_entity.type
_entity.pdbx_description
1 polymer ?
#
loop_
_entity_poly.entity_id
_entity_poly.type
_entity_poly.pdbx_seq_one_letter_code
_entity_poly.pdbx_strand_id
1 'polypeptide(L)'
;LFKLMANSFINKKADLTTTDLTTLYTVPTAKTAVVKSILVSNDAGSGCNIDVTLVDASGNIFSLFKTKTIATITTTELLTNPLVMEESEILKVQASDANELHVIASILEIQPREVTT
;
A
#
# COMPACT_ATOMS: atom_id res chain seq x y z
N LEU A 1 22.69 -1.94 27.40
CA LEU A 1 21.29 -1.76 27.08
C LEU A 1 20.97 -2.40 25.72
N PHE A 2 19.81 -2.84 25.60
CA PHE A 2 19.29 -3.26 24.31
C PHE A 2 17.90 -2.70 24.13
N LYS A 3 17.55 -2.49 22.88
CA LYS A 3 16.25 -1.99 22.52
C LYS A 3 15.39 -3.18 22.10
N LEU A 4 14.24 -3.31 22.70
CA LEU A 4 13.32 -4.36 22.30
C LEU A 4 12.82 -4.10 20.88
N MET A 5 12.84 -5.14 20.08
CA MET A 5 12.24 -5.09 18.76
C MET A 5 10.73 -5.14 18.94
N ALA A 6 10.05 -4.21 18.30
CA ALA A 6 8.60 -4.17 18.32
C ALA A 6 8.06 -4.26 16.89
N ASN A 7 7.21 -5.23 16.65
CA ASN A 7 6.47 -5.31 15.41
C ASN A 7 5.12 -4.63 15.61
N SER A 8 4.69 -3.91 14.61
CA SER A 8 3.42 -3.20 14.67
C SER A 8 2.55 -3.56 13.49
N PHE A 9 1.32 -3.95 13.77
CA PHE A 9 0.31 -4.09 12.74
C PHE A 9 -0.39 -2.75 12.57
N ILE A 10 -0.37 -2.23 11.36
CA ILE A 10 -0.98 -0.94 11.04
C ILE A 10 -1.83 -1.07 9.79
N ASN A 11 -2.69 -0.10 9.55
CA ASN A 11 -3.33 0.05 8.26
C ASN A 11 -3.04 1.43 7.68
N LYS A 12 -3.06 1.50 6.35
CA LYS A 12 -2.97 2.75 5.61
C LYS A 12 -4.15 2.81 4.67
N LYS A 13 -4.81 3.95 4.63
CA LYS A 13 -6.05 4.14 3.90
C LYS A 13 -5.93 5.33 2.97
N ALA A 14 -6.61 5.24 1.83
CA ALA A 14 -6.76 6.37 0.93
C ALA A 14 -8.18 6.39 0.39
N ASP A 15 -8.81 7.55 0.47
CA ASP A 15 -10.06 7.83 -0.20
C ASP A 15 -9.65 8.53 -1.51
N LEU A 16 -9.81 7.84 -2.63
CA LEU A 16 -9.36 8.36 -3.92
C LEU A 16 -10.37 9.34 -4.48
N THR A 17 -10.32 10.56 -3.98
CA THR A 17 -11.24 11.65 -4.36
C THR A 17 -10.87 12.29 -5.68
N THR A 18 -9.65 12.03 -6.19
CA THR A 18 -9.16 12.52 -7.47
C THR A 18 -8.58 11.39 -8.29
N THR A 19 -8.18 11.69 -9.51
CA THR A 19 -7.47 10.74 -10.37
C THR A 19 -5.95 10.88 -10.28
N ASP A 20 -5.46 11.64 -9.30
CA ASP A 20 -4.04 11.85 -9.12
C ASP A 20 -3.37 10.63 -8.49
N LEU A 21 -2.09 10.45 -8.83
CA LEU A 21 -1.27 9.43 -8.19
C LEU A 21 -1.08 9.79 -6.72
N THR A 22 -1.46 8.89 -5.84
CA THR A 22 -1.53 9.13 -4.40
C THR A 22 -0.60 8.19 -3.64
N THR A 23 0.20 8.73 -2.72
CA THR A 23 1.01 7.91 -1.84
C THR A 23 0.13 7.26 -0.78
N LEU A 24 0.14 5.93 -0.77
CA LEU A 24 -0.59 5.16 0.25
C LEU A 24 0.28 4.91 1.47
N TYR A 25 1.55 4.57 1.25
CA TYR A 25 2.44 4.19 2.34
C TYR A 25 3.90 4.39 1.94
N THR A 26 4.69 4.92 2.87
CA THR A 26 6.14 4.99 2.74
C THR A 26 6.74 4.23 3.92
N VAL A 27 7.64 3.30 3.64
CA VAL A 27 8.29 2.52 4.70
C VAL A 27 9.23 3.43 5.48
N PRO A 28 9.03 3.54 6.79
CA PRO A 28 9.88 4.41 7.61
C PRO A 28 11.34 3.97 7.63
N THR A 29 12.21 4.91 7.98
CA THR A 29 13.63 4.65 8.16
C THR A 29 13.85 3.56 9.20
N ALA A 30 14.77 2.65 8.91
CA ALA A 30 15.17 1.54 9.77
C ALA A 30 14.04 0.51 9.99
N LYS A 31 13.07 0.45 9.07
CA LYS A 31 12.01 -0.56 9.14
C LYS A 31 11.92 -1.35 7.84
N THR A 32 11.39 -2.54 7.97
CA THR A 32 10.95 -3.37 6.86
C THR A 32 9.45 -3.55 7.02
N ALA A 33 8.71 -3.53 5.93
CA ALA A 33 7.27 -3.71 5.98
C ALA A 33 6.84 -4.93 5.19
N VAL A 34 5.84 -5.63 5.70
CA VAL A 34 5.17 -6.70 4.98
C VAL A 34 3.73 -6.24 4.76
N VAL A 35 3.39 -5.98 3.50
CA VAL A 35 2.02 -5.63 3.14
C VAL A 35 1.25 -6.93 3.00
N LYS A 36 0.33 -7.17 3.92
CA LYS A 36 -0.40 -8.42 3.99
C LYS A 36 -1.63 -8.43 3.09
N SER A 37 -2.19 -7.25 2.84
CA SER A 37 -3.45 -7.11 2.12
C SER A 37 -3.56 -5.71 1.55
N ILE A 38 -4.10 -5.61 0.35
CA ILE A 38 -4.52 -4.33 -0.25
C ILE A 38 -5.96 -4.54 -0.71
N LEU A 39 -6.90 -4.01 0.06
CA LEU A 39 -8.32 -4.07 -0.27
C LEU A 39 -8.72 -2.82 -1.02
N VAL A 40 -9.38 -2.98 -2.14
CA VAL A 40 -9.92 -1.87 -2.92
C VAL A 40 -11.42 -2.04 -3.01
N SER A 41 -12.15 -1.06 -2.52
CA SER A 41 -13.61 -1.07 -2.51
C SER A 41 -14.13 -0.03 -3.50
N ASN A 42 -15.07 -0.45 -4.34
CA ASN A 42 -15.80 0.43 -5.23
C ASN A 42 -17.26 0.46 -4.78
N ASP A 43 -17.69 1.57 -4.22
CA ASP A 43 -19.08 1.73 -3.76
C ASP A 43 -19.92 2.58 -4.73
N ALA A 44 -19.39 2.85 -5.91
CA ALA A 44 -20.07 3.65 -6.92
C ALA A 44 -20.90 2.78 -7.87
N GLY A 45 -21.73 3.43 -8.66
CA GLY A 45 -22.60 2.77 -9.63
C GLY A 45 -21.92 2.37 -10.93
N SER A 46 -20.63 2.61 -11.09
CA SER A 46 -19.86 2.26 -12.29
C SER A 46 -18.53 1.65 -11.92
N GLY A 47 -17.96 0.86 -12.83
CA GLY A 47 -16.65 0.28 -12.64
C GLY A 47 -15.54 1.33 -12.69
N CYS A 48 -14.44 1.03 -12.03
CA CYS A 48 -13.28 1.92 -11.99
C CYS A 48 -12.02 1.08 -12.00
N ASN A 49 -10.95 1.59 -12.60
CA ASN A 49 -9.68 0.88 -12.62
C ASN A 49 -8.74 1.45 -11.58
N ILE A 50 -7.86 0.61 -11.07
CA ILE A 50 -6.80 1.05 -10.16
C ILE A 50 -5.44 0.67 -10.71
N ASP A 51 -4.47 1.57 -10.53
CA ASP A 51 -3.06 1.29 -10.73
C ASP A 51 -2.39 1.29 -9.36
N VAL A 52 -1.51 0.32 -9.14
CA VAL A 52 -0.70 0.25 -7.92
C VAL A 52 0.75 0.15 -8.34
N THR A 53 1.58 1.04 -7.82
CA THR A 53 3.01 1.07 -8.13
C THR A 53 3.83 1.08 -6.85
N LEU A 54 5.01 0.49 -6.94
CA LEU A 54 6.03 0.57 -5.90
C LEU A 54 7.19 1.40 -6.45
N VAL A 55 7.61 2.40 -5.69
CA VAL A 55 8.77 3.22 -6.03
C VAL A 55 9.87 2.86 -5.04
N ASP A 56 11.01 2.40 -5.53
CA ASP A 56 12.10 2.03 -4.62
C ASP A 56 12.86 3.26 -4.12
N ALA A 57 13.82 3.02 -3.22
CA ALA A 57 14.57 4.11 -2.59
C ALA A 57 15.38 4.94 -3.59
N SER A 58 15.67 4.38 -4.76
CA SER A 58 16.41 5.08 -5.83
C SER A 58 15.49 5.79 -6.81
N GLY A 59 14.17 5.72 -6.62
CA GLY A 59 13.20 6.36 -7.49
C GLY A 59 12.75 5.52 -8.68
N ASN A 60 13.14 4.25 -8.75
CA ASN A 60 12.68 3.37 -9.82
C ASN A 60 11.24 2.94 -9.56
N ILE A 61 10.45 2.91 -10.63
CA ILE A 61 9.01 2.65 -10.55
C ILE A 61 8.72 1.23 -11.03
N PHE A 62 8.02 0.47 -10.21
CA PHE A 62 7.59 -0.88 -10.54
C PHE A 62 6.07 -0.94 -10.51
N SER A 63 5.47 -1.24 -11.65
CA SER A 63 4.01 -1.36 -11.74
C SER A 63 3.60 -2.73 -11.22
N LEU A 64 2.79 -2.75 -10.16
CA LEU A 64 2.28 -3.99 -9.59
C LEU A 64 0.92 -4.36 -10.20
N PHE A 65 0.05 -3.38 -10.34
CA PHE A 65 -1.24 -3.55 -10.98
C PHE A 65 -1.45 -2.38 -11.93
N LYS A 66 -1.69 -2.70 -13.18
CA LYS A 66 -1.91 -1.69 -14.22
C LYS A 66 -3.31 -1.85 -14.77
N THR A 67 -4.13 -0.81 -14.61
CA THR A 67 -5.51 -0.80 -15.13
C THR A 67 -6.31 -2.00 -14.64
N LYS A 68 -6.19 -2.30 -13.33
CA LYS A 68 -6.95 -3.40 -12.73
C LYS A 68 -8.37 -2.95 -12.51
N THR A 69 -9.33 -3.62 -13.14
CA THR A 69 -10.75 -3.27 -13.02
C THR A 69 -11.29 -3.69 -11.66
N ILE A 70 -11.94 -2.74 -10.99
CA ILE A 70 -12.69 -2.98 -9.76
C ILE A 70 -14.16 -2.83 -10.10
N ALA A 71 -14.90 -3.93 -10.03
CA ALA A 71 -16.31 -3.94 -10.39
C ALA A 71 -17.12 -3.07 -9.43
N THR A 72 -18.26 -2.57 -9.92
CA THR A 72 -19.17 -1.74 -9.11
C THR A 72 -19.68 -2.52 -7.88
N ILE A 73 -19.83 -1.83 -6.76
CA ILE A 73 -20.36 -2.38 -5.49
C ILE A 73 -19.61 -3.66 -5.09
N THR A 74 -18.27 -3.60 -5.15
CA THR A 74 -17.42 -4.77 -4.91
C THR A 74 -16.18 -4.35 -4.17
N THR A 75 -15.69 -5.22 -3.28
CA THR A 75 -14.39 -5.08 -2.64
C THR A 75 -13.49 -6.19 -3.15
N THR A 76 -12.30 -5.83 -3.60
CA THR A 76 -11.35 -6.77 -4.18
C THR A 76 -10.06 -6.76 -3.38
N GLU A 77 -9.58 -7.97 -3.03
CA GLU A 77 -8.23 -8.14 -2.48
C GLU A 77 -7.26 -8.24 -3.65
N LEU A 78 -6.30 -7.32 -3.71
CA LEU A 78 -5.34 -7.32 -4.81
C LEU A 78 -4.22 -8.33 -4.63
N LEU A 79 -3.77 -8.56 -3.39
CA LEU A 79 -2.60 -9.39 -3.15
C LEU A 79 -2.99 -10.85 -2.97
N THR A 80 -2.30 -11.74 -3.68
CA THR A 80 -2.41 -13.18 -3.45
C THR A 80 -1.33 -13.66 -2.50
N ASN A 81 -0.22 -12.93 -2.42
CA ASN A 81 0.89 -13.20 -1.51
C ASN A 81 1.34 -11.91 -0.87
N PRO A 82 1.94 -11.97 0.32
CA PRO A 82 2.45 -10.75 0.95
C PRO A 82 3.52 -10.05 0.11
N LEU A 83 3.55 -8.74 0.19
CA LEU A 83 4.52 -7.91 -0.49
C LEU A 83 5.50 -7.36 0.55
N VAL A 84 6.77 -7.68 0.41
CA VAL A 84 7.81 -7.14 1.28
C VAL A 84 8.30 -5.82 0.70
N MET A 85 8.35 -4.79 1.55
CA MET A 85 8.86 -3.49 1.18
C MET A 85 10.01 -3.12 2.10
N GLU A 86 11.03 -2.53 1.53
CA GLU A 86 12.22 -2.12 2.26
C GLU A 86 12.15 -0.64 2.62
N GLU A 87 13.07 -0.21 3.47
CA GLU A 87 13.17 1.17 3.93
C GLU A 87 13.08 2.17 2.78
N SER A 88 12.30 3.22 2.96
CA SER A 88 12.09 4.31 2.01
C SER A 88 11.33 3.96 0.75
N GLU A 89 10.92 2.73 0.56
CA GLU A 89 10.08 2.38 -0.57
C GLU A 89 8.66 2.91 -0.38
N ILE A 90 8.03 3.27 -1.48
CA ILE A 90 6.72 3.93 -1.47
C ILE A 90 5.72 3.11 -2.26
N LEU A 91 4.56 2.89 -1.67
CA LEU A 91 3.43 2.27 -2.35
C LEU A 91 2.48 3.37 -2.77
N LYS A 92 2.20 3.45 -4.08
CA LYS A 92 1.33 4.48 -4.64
C LYS A 92 0.14 3.86 -5.34
N VAL A 93 -0.98 4.55 -5.30
CA VAL A 93 -2.23 4.12 -5.93
C VAL A 93 -2.83 5.25 -6.76
N GLN A 94 -3.56 4.87 -7.80
CA GLN A 94 -4.22 5.84 -8.68
C GLN A 94 -5.50 5.23 -9.21
N ALA A 95 -6.59 5.99 -9.12
CA ALA A 95 -7.88 5.59 -9.66
C ALA A 95 -8.10 6.20 -11.04
N SER A 96 -8.83 5.50 -11.91
CA SER A 96 -9.19 6.05 -13.23
C SER A 96 -10.31 7.08 -13.15
N ASP A 97 -11.12 7.02 -12.09
CA ASP A 97 -12.24 7.93 -11.89
C ASP A 97 -12.24 8.43 -10.45
N ALA A 98 -12.64 9.68 -10.27
CA ALA A 98 -12.65 10.32 -8.97
C ALA A 98 -13.83 9.84 -8.11
N ASN A 99 -13.63 9.78 -6.80
CA ASN A 99 -14.67 9.50 -5.82
C ASN A 99 -15.35 8.14 -5.93
N GLU A 100 -14.65 7.14 -6.44
CA GLU A 100 -15.21 5.80 -6.58
C GLU A 100 -14.51 4.74 -5.75
N LEU A 101 -13.20 4.89 -5.51
CA LEU A 101 -12.42 3.86 -4.86
C LEU A 101 -11.93 4.27 -3.47
N HIS A 102 -11.97 3.31 -2.56
CA HIS A 102 -11.34 3.38 -1.25
C HIS A 102 -10.33 2.25 -1.14
N VAL A 103 -9.15 2.55 -0.63
CA VAL A 103 -8.05 1.59 -0.53
C VAL A 103 -7.62 1.46 0.91
N ILE A 104 -7.46 0.23 1.37
CA ILE A 104 -6.94 -0.05 2.70
C ILE A 104 -5.86 -1.12 2.59
N ALA A 105 -4.66 -0.79 3.04
CA ALA A 105 -3.57 -1.76 3.13
C ALA A 105 -3.36 -2.15 4.59
N SER A 106 -3.24 -3.45 4.82
CA SER A 106 -2.89 -4.00 6.12
C SER A 106 -1.41 -4.35 6.11
N ILE A 107 -0.66 -3.80 7.05
CA ILE A 107 0.79 -3.81 6.99
C ILE A 107 1.35 -4.23 8.34
N LEU A 108 2.37 -5.09 8.30
CA LEU A 108 3.20 -5.42 9.45
C LEU A 108 4.52 -4.67 9.29
N GLU A 109 4.80 -3.74 10.21
CA GLU A 109 6.09 -3.08 10.26
C GLU A 109 7.00 -3.81 11.21
N ILE A 110 8.20 -4.12 10.74
CA ILE A 110 9.20 -4.85 11.52
C ILE A 110 10.35 -3.91 11.76
N GLN A 111 10.64 -3.68 13.04
CA GLN A 111 11.77 -2.88 13.44
C GLN A 111 12.96 -3.80 13.68
N PRO A 112 14.09 -3.57 13.02
CA PRO A 112 15.24 -4.42 13.21
C PRO A 112 15.68 -4.45 14.68
N ARG A 113 16.20 -5.60 15.08
CA ARG A 113 16.77 -5.74 16.42
C ARG A 113 18.00 -4.87 16.51
N GLU A 114 18.06 -4.12 17.58
CA GLU A 114 19.18 -3.25 17.86
C GLU A 114 19.79 -3.64 19.19
N VAL A 115 21.06 -3.96 19.18
CA VAL A 115 21.79 -4.28 20.39
C VAL A 115 22.81 -3.19 20.65
N THR A 116 22.70 -2.57 21.82
CA THR A 116 23.66 -1.55 22.24
C THR A 116 24.46 -2.09 23.41
N THR A 117 25.75 -1.91 23.36
CA THR A 117 26.63 -2.34 24.41
C THR A 117 27.32 -1.17 25.07
#